data_144ab81abde6336059b732e20b872dd0
#
_entry.id   144ab81abde6336059b732e20b872dd0
#
_cell.length_a   1.000
_cell.length_b   1.000
_cell.length_c   1.000
_cell.angle_alpha   90.00
_cell.angle_beta   90.00
_cell.angle_gamma   90.00
#
_symmetry.space_group_name_H-M   'P 1'
#
loop_
_entity.id
_entity.type
_entity.pdbx_description
1 polymer ?
#
loop_
_entity_poly.entity_id
_entity_poly.type
_entity_poly.pdbx_seq_one_letter_code
_entity_poly.pdbx_strand_id
1 'polypeptide(L)'
;SLQKVLRKYQRDGYRWLRTLDGYGMGGILADDMGLGKTVQVLSYLLAMKEGGQQLPSLIVCPASLVLNWQEECQKFTPQLSCVAVDGDAAHRAELAKQWAEADLVVTSYDLMRRDEELYSGQQFYACILDEAQAIKNHTTQKYKAVCGVNSRVRFALTGTPVENRLGELWSIFSFLMPGYLPPYKSFCSRF
;
A
#
# COMPACT_ATOMS: atom_id res chain seq x y z
N SER A 1 13.12 -18.85 -6.08
CA SER A 1 12.07 -18.51 -5.09
C SER A 1 12.69 -17.71 -3.96
N LEU A 2 12.20 -16.51 -3.73
CA LEU A 2 12.62 -15.57 -2.67
C LEU A 2 12.51 -16.17 -1.26
N GLN A 3 11.67 -17.19 -1.07
CA GLN A 3 11.48 -17.83 0.24
C GLN A 3 12.77 -18.36 0.88
N LYS A 4 13.82 -18.64 0.10
CA LYS A 4 15.13 -19.05 0.61
C LYS A 4 15.98 -17.88 1.11
N VAL A 5 15.65 -16.65 0.73
CA VAL A 5 16.39 -15.43 1.08
C VAL A 5 15.76 -14.74 2.30
N LEU A 6 14.46 -14.95 2.55
CA LEU A 6 13.74 -14.33 3.65
C LEU A 6 14.15 -14.91 5.00
N ARG A 7 14.39 -14.04 5.98
CA ARG A 7 14.53 -14.42 7.39
C ARG A 7 13.21 -14.99 7.94
N LYS A 8 13.24 -15.71 9.05
CA LYS A 8 12.07 -16.38 9.64
C LYS A 8 10.88 -15.40 9.80
N TYR A 9 11.10 -14.28 10.48
CA TYR A 9 10.05 -13.28 10.72
C TYR A 9 9.51 -12.63 9.42
N GLN A 10 10.36 -12.47 8.40
CA GLN A 10 9.92 -11.98 7.08
C GLN A 10 9.01 -12.99 6.38
N ARG A 11 9.28 -14.28 6.54
CA ARG A 11 8.38 -15.34 6.03
C ARG A 11 7.05 -15.37 6.77
N ASP A 12 7.06 -15.07 8.06
CA ASP A 12 5.85 -15.01 8.88
C ASP A 12 4.99 -13.81 8.46
N GLY A 13 5.58 -12.62 8.25
CA GLY A 13 4.88 -11.45 7.72
C GLY A 13 4.33 -11.67 6.31
N TYR A 14 5.11 -12.27 5.42
CA TYR A 14 4.64 -12.68 4.09
C TYR A 14 3.42 -13.63 4.15
N ARG A 15 3.47 -14.65 5.03
CA ARG A 15 2.36 -15.59 5.21
C ARG A 15 1.12 -14.89 5.76
N TRP A 16 1.33 -13.97 6.69
CA TRP A 16 0.27 -13.17 7.28
C TRP A 16 -0.46 -12.32 6.22
N LEU A 17 0.28 -11.61 5.35
CA LEU A 17 -0.30 -10.85 4.24
C LEU A 17 -1.13 -11.76 3.32
N ARG A 18 -0.60 -12.93 2.97
CA ARG A 18 -1.32 -13.92 2.14
C ARG A 18 -2.59 -14.45 2.79
N THR A 19 -2.54 -14.68 4.09
CA THR A 19 -3.70 -15.17 4.85
C THR A 19 -4.81 -14.12 4.86
N LEU A 20 -4.48 -12.88 5.17
CA LEU A 20 -5.46 -11.78 5.15
C LEU A 20 -6.06 -11.57 3.76
N ASP A 21 -5.23 -11.57 2.71
CA ASP A 21 -5.71 -11.47 1.33
C ASP A 21 -6.68 -12.60 0.97
N GLY A 22 -6.38 -13.84 1.38
CA GLY A 22 -7.26 -14.98 1.17
C GLY A 22 -8.65 -14.82 1.81
N TYR A 23 -8.74 -14.06 2.89
CA TYR A 23 -10.02 -13.71 3.54
C TYR A 23 -10.60 -12.39 3.04
N GLY A 24 -9.94 -11.69 2.11
CA GLY A 24 -10.36 -10.35 1.65
C GLY A 24 -10.25 -9.28 2.74
N MET A 25 -9.37 -9.47 3.71
CA MET A 25 -9.19 -8.57 4.86
C MET A 25 -7.94 -7.71 4.68
N GLY A 26 -8.03 -6.45 5.06
CA GLY A 26 -6.87 -5.57 5.20
C GLY A 26 -6.15 -5.77 6.54
N GLY A 27 -4.93 -5.25 6.64
CA GLY A 27 -4.16 -5.33 7.89
C GLY A 27 -2.97 -4.39 7.96
N ILE A 28 -2.39 -4.29 9.15
CA ILE A 28 -1.23 -3.45 9.44
C ILE A 28 -0.01 -4.35 9.65
N LEU A 29 1.05 -4.14 8.89
CA LEU A 29 2.36 -4.73 9.16
C LEU A 29 3.19 -3.73 9.97
N ALA A 30 3.24 -3.92 11.28
CA ALA A 30 3.85 -3.01 12.25
C ALA A 30 5.21 -3.52 12.73
N ASP A 31 6.11 -3.83 11.80
CA ASP A 31 7.48 -4.21 12.12
C ASP A 31 8.33 -2.96 12.35
N ASP A 32 9.35 -3.06 13.19
CA ASP A 32 10.34 -2.00 13.40
C ASP A 32 10.99 -1.55 12.09
N MET A 33 11.52 -0.32 12.07
CA MET A 33 12.24 0.21 10.91
C MET A 33 13.45 -0.67 10.58
N GLY A 34 13.72 -0.88 9.30
CA GLY A 34 14.88 -1.66 8.84
C GLY A 34 14.70 -3.19 8.85
N LEU A 35 13.57 -3.72 9.31
CA LEU A 35 13.32 -5.17 9.31
C LEU A 35 12.87 -5.73 7.94
N GLY A 36 12.90 -4.92 6.89
CA GLY A 36 12.62 -5.39 5.53
C GLY A 36 11.14 -5.61 5.25
N LYS A 37 10.28 -4.67 5.66
CA LYS A 37 8.85 -4.66 5.27
C LYS A 37 8.67 -4.68 3.76
N THR A 38 9.50 -3.93 3.03
CA THR A 38 9.50 -3.88 1.57
C THR A 38 9.67 -5.27 0.95
N VAL A 39 10.67 -6.04 1.38
CA VAL A 39 10.91 -7.38 0.82
C VAL A 39 9.79 -8.37 1.15
N GLN A 40 9.11 -8.21 2.30
CA GLN A 40 7.94 -9.01 2.65
C GLN A 40 6.78 -8.73 1.69
N VAL A 41 6.50 -7.45 1.44
CA VAL A 41 5.46 -7.01 0.50
C VAL A 41 5.79 -7.45 -0.93
N LEU A 42 7.01 -7.21 -1.40
CA LEU A 42 7.44 -7.63 -2.73
C LEU A 42 7.32 -9.15 -2.93
N SER A 43 7.67 -9.94 -1.89
CA SER A 43 7.51 -11.40 -1.93
C SER A 43 6.03 -11.81 -2.02
N TYR A 44 5.15 -11.10 -1.32
CA TYR A 44 3.71 -11.30 -1.39
C TYR A 44 3.20 -10.98 -2.81
N LEU A 45 3.55 -9.83 -3.39
CA LEU A 45 3.12 -9.43 -4.72
C LEU A 45 3.62 -10.38 -5.81
N LEU A 46 4.88 -10.84 -5.70
CA LEU A 46 5.43 -11.85 -6.62
C LEU A 46 4.64 -13.16 -6.56
N ALA A 47 4.29 -13.62 -5.35
CA ALA A 47 3.51 -14.83 -5.21
C ALA A 47 2.07 -14.69 -5.76
N MET A 48 1.48 -13.49 -5.69
CA MET A 48 0.18 -13.22 -6.31
C MET A 48 0.27 -13.28 -7.83
N LYS A 49 1.31 -12.66 -8.41
CA LYS A 49 1.58 -12.75 -9.86
C LYS A 49 1.79 -14.19 -10.32
N GLU A 50 2.64 -14.96 -9.62
CA GLU A 50 2.87 -16.38 -9.90
C GLU A 50 1.60 -17.22 -9.78
N GLY A 51 0.65 -16.80 -8.94
CA GLY A 51 -0.69 -17.38 -8.80
C GLY A 51 -1.69 -16.95 -9.88
N GLY A 52 -1.26 -16.14 -10.87
CA GLY A 52 -2.10 -15.73 -12.01
C GLY A 52 -2.84 -14.39 -11.82
N GLN A 53 -2.52 -13.64 -10.78
CA GLN A 53 -3.06 -12.30 -10.57
C GLN A 53 -2.56 -11.34 -11.68
N GLN A 54 -3.47 -10.59 -12.34
CA GLN A 54 -3.21 -9.75 -13.52
C GLN A 54 -3.30 -8.24 -13.25
N LEU A 55 -4.01 -7.82 -12.19
CA LEU A 55 -4.18 -6.39 -11.90
C LEU A 55 -2.91 -5.80 -11.26
N PRO A 56 -2.54 -4.55 -11.56
CA PRO A 56 -1.44 -3.88 -10.88
C PRO A 56 -1.73 -3.71 -9.38
N SER A 57 -0.69 -3.67 -8.58
CA SER A 57 -0.77 -3.26 -7.17
C SER A 57 -0.21 -1.84 -7.01
N LEU A 58 -0.76 -1.07 -6.08
CA LEU A 58 -0.36 0.31 -5.82
C LEU A 58 0.36 0.41 -4.48
N ILE A 59 1.56 0.98 -4.49
CA ILE A 59 2.28 1.43 -3.30
C ILE A 59 2.19 2.95 -3.19
N VAL A 60 1.72 3.45 -2.06
CA VAL A 60 1.73 4.87 -1.73
C VAL A 60 2.69 5.09 -0.57
N CYS A 61 3.72 5.91 -0.75
CA CYS A 61 4.79 6.10 0.22
C CYS A 61 5.20 7.58 0.31
N PRO A 62 6.05 7.99 1.27
CA PRO A 62 6.72 9.28 1.22
C PRO A 62 7.53 9.45 -0.07
N ALA A 63 7.58 10.68 -0.62
CA ALA A 63 8.26 10.96 -1.89
C ALA A 63 9.73 10.49 -1.91
N SER A 64 10.42 10.58 -0.79
CA SER A 64 11.81 10.12 -0.64
C SER A 64 11.99 8.60 -0.78
N LEU A 65 10.93 7.82 -0.68
CA LEU A 65 10.97 6.35 -0.75
C LEU A 65 10.55 5.77 -2.09
N VAL A 66 10.03 6.57 -3.02
CA VAL A 66 9.54 6.09 -4.32
C VAL A 66 10.64 5.35 -5.10
N LEU A 67 11.81 5.98 -5.24
CA LEU A 67 12.94 5.35 -5.93
C LEU A 67 13.49 4.14 -5.17
N ASN A 68 13.51 4.19 -3.83
CA ASN A 68 13.94 3.05 -3.03
C ASN A 68 13.03 1.81 -3.26
N TRP A 69 11.72 1.99 -3.35
CA TRP A 69 10.78 0.92 -3.69
C TRP A 69 11.09 0.31 -5.07
N GLN A 70 11.38 1.17 -6.07
CA GLN A 70 11.73 0.72 -7.41
C GLN A 70 13.04 -0.07 -7.42
N GLU A 71 14.09 0.43 -6.74
CA GLU A 71 15.39 -0.24 -6.63
C GLU A 71 15.28 -1.59 -5.92
N GLU A 72 14.54 -1.65 -4.81
CA GLU A 72 14.29 -2.90 -4.08
C GLU A 72 13.48 -3.90 -4.91
N CYS A 73 12.49 -3.42 -5.68
CA CYS A 73 11.74 -4.25 -6.61
C CYS A 73 12.66 -4.89 -7.65
N GLN A 74 13.52 -4.10 -8.31
CA GLN A 74 14.50 -4.60 -9.28
C GLN A 74 15.49 -5.59 -8.66
N LYS A 75 15.92 -5.34 -7.44
CA LYS A 75 16.90 -6.18 -6.72
C LYS A 75 16.32 -7.51 -6.28
N PHE A 76 15.15 -7.51 -5.67
CA PHE A 76 14.58 -8.69 -5.01
C PHE A 76 13.55 -9.44 -5.87
N THR A 77 12.85 -8.72 -6.73
CA THR A 77 11.77 -9.26 -7.57
C THR A 77 11.87 -8.77 -9.01
N PRO A 78 12.97 -9.05 -9.73
CA PRO A 78 13.15 -8.57 -11.11
C PRO A 78 12.09 -9.10 -12.08
N GLN A 79 11.27 -10.06 -11.66
CA GLN A 79 10.13 -10.59 -12.42
C GLN A 79 8.90 -9.65 -12.37
N LEU A 80 8.86 -8.71 -11.42
CA LEU A 80 7.78 -7.72 -11.33
C LEU A 80 8.15 -6.47 -12.14
N SER A 81 7.27 -6.09 -13.07
CA SER A 81 7.36 -4.79 -13.73
C SER A 81 6.91 -3.69 -12.77
N CYS A 82 7.78 -2.72 -12.52
CA CYS A 82 7.54 -1.65 -11.58
C CYS A 82 7.58 -0.29 -12.27
N VAL A 83 6.51 0.50 -12.13
CA VAL A 83 6.41 1.87 -12.62
C VAL A 83 6.47 2.82 -11.41
N ALA A 84 7.55 3.60 -11.31
CA ALA A 84 7.65 4.70 -10.35
C ALA A 84 7.04 5.96 -10.97
N VAL A 85 6.12 6.60 -10.24
CA VAL A 85 5.42 7.80 -10.70
C VAL A 85 6.20 9.04 -10.25
N ASP A 86 6.71 9.81 -11.23
CA ASP A 86 7.48 11.02 -10.99
C ASP A 86 7.23 12.07 -12.08
N GLY A 87 7.97 13.17 -12.04
CA GLY A 87 7.98 14.18 -13.06
C GLY A 87 6.80 15.17 -13.00
N ASP A 88 6.57 15.85 -14.11
CA ASP A 88 5.46 16.80 -14.27
C ASP A 88 4.13 16.11 -14.59
N ALA A 89 3.04 16.86 -14.63
CA ALA A 89 1.69 16.31 -14.82
C ALA A 89 1.54 15.60 -16.18
N ALA A 90 2.17 16.10 -17.24
CA ALA A 90 2.10 15.49 -18.56
C ALA A 90 2.83 14.14 -18.59
N HIS A 91 4.01 14.09 -17.98
CA HIS A 91 4.79 12.86 -17.84
C HIS A 91 4.03 11.81 -17.01
N ARG A 92 3.42 12.20 -15.89
CA ARG A 92 2.65 11.28 -15.05
C ARG A 92 1.40 10.74 -15.75
N ALA A 93 0.72 11.57 -16.55
CA ALA A 93 -0.41 11.12 -17.38
C ALA A 93 0.03 10.08 -18.43
N GLU A 94 1.25 10.22 -18.99
CA GLU A 94 1.81 9.23 -19.92
C GLU A 94 2.18 7.93 -19.19
N LEU A 95 2.80 8.01 -18.00
CA LEU A 95 3.08 6.84 -17.17
C LEU A 95 1.80 6.07 -16.81
N ALA A 96 0.70 6.78 -16.56
CA ALA A 96 -0.57 6.15 -16.20
C ALA A 96 -1.12 5.21 -17.28
N LYS A 97 -0.80 5.44 -18.54
CA LYS A 97 -1.18 4.53 -19.65
C LYS A 97 -0.53 3.15 -19.56
N GLN A 98 0.59 3.04 -18.84
CA GLN A 98 1.35 1.80 -18.67
C GLN A 98 0.91 1.00 -17.44
N TRP A 99 0.07 1.58 -16.55
CA TRP A 99 -0.28 0.95 -15.28
C TRP A 99 -1.03 -0.38 -15.45
N ALA A 100 -1.88 -0.49 -16.47
CA ALA A 100 -2.65 -1.71 -16.72
C ALA A 100 -1.76 -2.93 -17.06
N GLU A 101 -0.55 -2.69 -17.58
CA GLU A 101 0.41 -3.73 -17.94
C GLU A 101 1.53 -3.90 -16.89
N ALA A 102 1.56 -3.02 -15.88
CA ALA A 102 2.52 -3.10 -14.79
C ALA A 102 2.03 -4.07 -13.69
N ASP A 103 2.97 -4.67 -12.96
CA ASP A 103 2.65 -5.45 -11.76
C ASP A 103 2.57 -4.54 -10.53
N LEU A 104 3.38 -3.48 -10.53
CA LEU A 104 3.52 -2.57 -9.39
C LEU A 104 3.60 -1.12 -9.87
N VAL A 105 2.78 -0.28 -9.29
CA VAL A 105 2.82 1.18 -9.42
C VAL A 105 3.22 1.78 -8.09
N VAL A 106 4.26 2.61 -8.06
CA VAL A 106 4.75 3.26 -6.84
C VAL A 106 4.61 4.77 -6.98
N THR A 107 3.92 5.39 -6.05
CA THR A 107 3.67 6.84 -6.04
C THR A 107 3.84 7.45 -4.66
N SER A 108 3.94 8.77 -4.58
CA SER A 108 3.93 9.48 -3.32
C SER A 108 2.53 9.93 -2.92
N TYR A 109 2.32 10.12 -1.60
CA TYR A 109 1.06 10.68 -1.07
C TYR A 109 0.69 12.03 -1.70
N ASP A 110 1.70 12.87 -1.99
CA ASP A 110 1.46 14.19 -2.57
C ASP A 110 1.09 14.12 -4.06
N LEU A 111 1.73 13.24 -4.84
CA LEU A 111 1.39 13.04 -6.25
C LEU A 111 0.01 12.38 -6.37
N MET A 112 -0.26 11.38 -5.54
CA MET A 112 -1.56 10.74 -5.52
C MET A 112 -2.70 11.73 -5.24
N ARG A 113 -2.51 12.64 -4.26
CA ARG A 113 -3.49 13.70 -3.97
C ARG A 113 -3.67 14.68 -5.13
N ARG A 114 -2.60 14.99 -5.88
CA ARG A 114 -2.66 15.92 -7.03
C ARG A 114 -3.38 15.32 -8.24
N ASP A 115 -3.18 14.04 -8.45
CA ASP A 115 -3.63 13.32 -9.64
C ASP A 115 -4.71 12.27 -9.30
N GLU A 116 -5.55 12.56 -8.30
CA GLU A 116 -6.56 11.63 -7.75
C GLU A 116 -7.42 10.98 -8.85
N GLU A 117 -7.77 11.72 -9.89
CA GLU A 117 -8.56 11.23 -11.02
C GLU A 117 -7.88 10.08 -11.78
N LEU A 118 -6.55 10.11 -11.94
CA LEU A 118 -5.82 9.03 -12.61
C LEU A 118 -5.94 7.72 -11.82
N TYR A 119 -5.86 7.78 -10.49
CA TYR A 119 -5.91 6.60 -9.63
C TYR A 119 -7.34 6.08 -9.44
N SER A 120 -8.33 6.95 -9.37
CA SER A 120 -9.73 6.55 -9.21
C SER A 120 -10.29 5.83 -10.44
N GLY A 121 -9.75 6.12 -11.63
CA GLY A 121 -10.10 5.46 -12.88
C GLY A 121 -9.48 4.08 -13.08
N GLN A 122 -8.51 3.69 -12.23
CA GLN A 122 -7.78 2.43 -12.33
C GLN A 122 -8.24 1.44 -11.25
N GLN A 123 -8.38 0.18 -11.63
CA GLN A 123 -8.58 -0.90 -10.66
C GLN A 123 -7.22 -1.51 -10.28
N PHE A 124 -6.98 -1.61 -8.97
CA PHE A 124 -5.78 -2.24 -8.42
C PHE A 124 -6.13 -3.54 -7.71
N TYR A 125 -5.17 -4.47 -7.66
CA TYR A 125 -5.29 -5.67 -6.84
C TYR A 125 -5.15 -5.33 -5.37
N ALA A 126 -4.04 -4.72 -4.99
CA ALA A 126 -3.77 -4.27 -3.63
C ALA A 126 -3.41 -2.78 -3.61
N CYS A 127 -3.84 -2.06 -2.58
CA CYS A 127 -3.36 -0.72 -2.24
C CYS A 127 -2.59 -0.79 -0.92
N ILE A 128 -1.32 -0.49 -0.94
CA ILE A 128 -0.41 -0.64 0.20
C ILE A 128 0.18 0.73 0.55
N LEU A 129 -0.04 1.16 1.78
CA LEU A 129 0.50 2.42 2.30
C LEU A 129 1.78 2.15 3.07
N ASP A 130 2.88 2.75 2.66
CA ASP A 130 4.12 2.78 3.45
C ASP A 130 4.17 4.06 4.28
N GLU A 131 4.73 3.96 5.50
CA GLU A 131 4.68 5.01 6.51
C GLU A 131 3.22 5.51 6.70
N ALA A 132 2.32 4.56 7.00
CA ALA A 132 0.87 4.78 7.02
C ALA A 132 0.39 5.85 8.03
N GLN A 133 1.24 6.30 8.95
CA GLN A 133 0.96 7.46 9.81
C GLN A 133 0.71 8.74 9.00
N ALA A 134 1.07 8.79 7.72
CA ALA A 134 0.74 9.90 6.81
C ALA A 134 -0.78 10.15 6.70
N ILE A 135 -1.61 9.12 6.95
CA ILE A 135 -3.07 9.20 6.86
C ILE A 135 -3.76 9.13 8.23
N LYS A 136 -3.06 9.36 9.32
CA LYS A 136 -3.60 9.33 10.69
C LYS A 136 -4.77 10.32 10.94
N ASN A 137 -4.88 11.35 10.13
CA ASN A 137 -5.96 12.34 10.19
C ASN A 137 -6.92 12.17 9.00
N HIS A 138 -8.13 11.65 9.29
CA HIS A 138 -9.18 11.39 8.30
C HIS A 138 -9.73 12.64 7.59
N THR A 139 -9.43 13.85 8.08
CA THR A 139 -9.89 15.09 7.44
C THR A 139 -8.99 15.56 6.32
N THR A 140 -7.79 15.01 6.20
CA THR A 140 -6.79 15.43 5.21
C THR A 140 -7.14 14.97 3.79
N GLN A 141 -6.67 15.74 2.80
CA GLN A 141 -6.82 15.36 1.40
C GLN A 141 -6.03 14.07 1.06
N LYS A 142 -4.88 13.84 1.72
CA LYS A 142 -4.11 12.60 1.56
C LYS A 142 -4.93 11.37 1.95
N TYR A 143 -5.61 11.42 3.11
CA TYR A 143 -6.50 10.35 3.55
C TYR A 143 -7.63 10.11 2.55
N LYS A 144 -8.32 11.18 2.10
CA LYS A 144 -9.43 11.07 1.15
C LYS A 144 -8.97 10.44 -0.18
N ALA A 145 -7.83 10.88 -0.71
CA ALA A 145 -7.29 10.36 -1.96
C ALA A 145 -7.00 8.85 -1.87
N VAL A 146 -6.33 8.37 -0.82
CA VAL A 146 -6.04 6.93 -0.68
C VAL A 146 -7.30 6.10 -0.45
N CYS A 147 -8.29 6.65 0.26
CA CYS A 147 -9.58 5.97 0.46
C CYS A 147 -10.38 5.83 -0.84
N GLY A 148 -10.18 6.74 -1.81
CA GLY A 148 -10.82 6.73 -3.13
C GLY A 148 -10.27 5.66 -4.09
N VAL A 149 -9.16 5.01 -3.77
CA VAL A 149 -8.57 3.96 -4.62
C VAL A 149 -9.47 2.74 -4.68
N ASN A 150 -9.74 2.27 -5.90
CA ASN A 150 -10.44 1.02 -6.12
C ASN A 150 -9.44 -0.15 -6.06
N SER A 151 -9.42 -0.90 -4.97
CA SER A 151 -8.57 -2.07 -4.77
C SER A 151 -9.30 -3.18 -4.04
N ARG A 152 -8.91 -4.43 -4.33
CA ARG A 152 -9.50 -5.61 -3.69
C ARG A 152 -9.10 -5.71 -2.22
N VAL A 153 -7.82 -5.47 -1.91
CA VAL A 153 -7.28 -5.59 -0.55
C VAL A 153 -6.41 -4.37 -0.23
N ARG A 154 -6.30 -4.03 1.05
CA ARG A 154 -5.55 -2.87 1.52
C ARG A 154 -4.66 -3.23 2.68
N PHE A 155 -3.40 -2.79 2.63
CA PHE A 155 -2.44 -2.99 3.71
C PHE A 155 -1.80 -1.66 4.11
N ALA A 156 -1.41 -1.57 5.36
CA ALA A 156 -0.67 -0.44 5.92
C ALA A 156 0.65 -0.94 6.53
N LEU A 157 1.74 -0.28 6.19
CA LEU A 157 3.06 -0.52 6.76
C LEU A 157 3.42 0.66 7.65
N THR A 158 3.88 0.39 8.86
CA THR A 158 4.34 1.43 9.78
C THR A 158 5.43 0.90 10.70
N GLY A 159 6.40 1.73 11.03
CA GLY A 159 7.40 1.44 12.06
C GLY A 159 6.98 1.93 13.44
N THR A 160 5.96 2.79 13.50
CA THR A 160 5.38 3.30 14.75
C THR A 160 3.94 2.83 14.85
N PRO A 161 3.63 1.83 15.69
CA PRO A 161 2.25 1.49 15.96
C PRO A 161 1.53 2.73 16.50
N VAL A 162 0.23 2.79 16.23
CA VAL A 162 -0.66 3.90 16.59
C VAL A 162 -0.33 4.49 17.97
N GLU A 163 0.25 5.68 17.99
CA GLU A 163 0.59 6.38 19.23
C GLU A 163 -0.64 7.10 19.76
N ASN A 164 -1.28 6.53 20.80
CA ASN A 164 -2.14 7.19 21.80
C ASN A 164 -3.42 7.94 21.34
N ARG A 165 -3.90 7.85 20.10
CA ARG A 165 -5.16 8.49 19.71
C ARG A 165 -6.09 7.52 18.95
N LEU A 166 -7.25 7.27 19.53
CA LEU A 166 -8.32 6.47 18.91
C LEU A 166 -8.67 6.95 17.49
N GLY A 167 -8.60 8.26 17.24
CA GLY A 167 -8.85 8.82 15.92
C GLY A 167 -7.82 8.41 14.85
N GLU A 168 -6.55 8.21 15.22
CA GLU A 168 -5.52 7.72 14.30
C GLU A 168 -5.79 6.27 13.93
N LEU A 169 -6.12 5.45 14.91
CA LEU A 169 -6.53 4.06 14.71
C LEU A 169 -7.75 3.98 13.79
N TRP A 170 -8.78 4.80 14.06
CA TRP A 170 -9.98 4.86 13.23
C TRP A 170 -9.65 5.19 11.78
N SER A 171 -8.78 6.17 11.53
CA SER A 171 -8.39 6.58 10.18
C SER A 171 -7.72 5.44 9.42
N ILE A 172 -6.77 4.75 10.04
CA ILE A 172 -6.07 3.63 9.40
C ILE A 172 -7.01 2.45 9.15
N PHE A 173 -7.83 2.08 10.14
CA PHE A 173 -8.77 0.96 9.98
C PHE A 173 -9.88 1.26 8.97
N SER A 174 -10.34 2.50 8.87
CA SER A 174 -11.33 2.91 7.85
C SER A 174 -10.77 2.84 6.44
N PHE A 175 -9.45 3.09 6.27
CA PHE A 175 -8.77 2.80 5.01
C PHE A 175 -8.69 1.29 4.74
N LEU A 176 -8.23 0.50 5.70
CA LEU A 176 -7.99 -0.95 5.55
C LEU A 176 -9.26 -1.75 5.26
N MET A 177 -10.32 -1.43 5.97
CA MET A 177 -11.61 -2.14 5.93
C MET A 177 -12.77 -1.14 5.91
N PRO A 178 -13.09 -0.54 4.74
CA PRO A 178 -14.16 0.43 4.62
C PRO A 178 -15.50 -0.11 5.14
N GLY A 179 -16.17 0.65 6.01
CA GLY A 179 -17.46 0.27 6.58
C GLY A 179 -17.42 -0.71 7.77
N TYR A 180 -16.24 -1.21 8.16
CA TYR A 180 -16.10 -2.09 9.32
C TYR A 180 -16.31 -1.35 10.64
N LEU A 181 -15.71 -0.15 10.79
CA LEU A 181 -15.91 0.69 11.96
C LEU A 181 -17.14 1.61 11.77
N PRO A 182 -17.85 1.95 12.85
CA PRO A 182 -18.92 2.94 12.78
C PRO A 182 -18.38 4.32 12.37
N PRO A 183 -19.24 5.26 11.92
CA PRO A 183 -18.83 6.63 11.60
C PRO A 183 -18.01 7.27 12.73
N TYR A 184 -17.02 8.10 12.38
CA TYR A 184 -16.05 8.67 13.32
C TYR A 184 -16.66 9.25 14.59
N LYS A 185 -17.73 10.05 14.45
CA LYS A 185 -18.43 10.64 15.61
C LYS A 185 -18.98 9.56 16.56
N SER A 186 -19.59 8.52 16.01
CA SER A 186 -20.15 7.41 16.81
C SER A 186 -19.05 6.57 17.44
N PHE A 187 -17.90 6.40 16.75
CA PHE A 187 -16.74 5.73 17.30
C PHE A 187 -16.18 6.48 18.51
N CYS A 188 -15.88 7.78 18.37
CA CYS A 188 -15.36 8.61 19.48
C CYS A 188 -16.32 8.80 20.66
N SER A 189 -17.63 8.56 20.47
CA SER A 189 -18.60 8.64 21.59
C SER A 189 -18.71 7.35 22.39
N ARG A 190 -18.16 6.23 21.87
CA ARG A 190 -18.20 4.91 22.52
C ARG A 190 -16.93 4.56 23.28
N PHE A 191 -15.83 5.18 22.90
CA PHE A 191 -14.48 4.95 23.44
C PHE A 191 -13.82 6.26 23.85
#